data_6380f7dc2bc293b26bbbca9b963bb8f0
#
_entry.id   6380f7dc2bc293b26bbbca9b963bb8f0
#
_cell.length_a   1.000
_cell.length_b   1.000
_cell.length_c   1.000
_cell.angle_alpha   90.00
_cell.angle_beta   90.00
_cell.angle_gamma   90.00
#
_symmetry.space_group_name_H-M   'P 1'
#
loop_
_entity.id
_entity.type
_entity.pdbx_description
1 polymer ?
#
loop_
_entity_poly.entity_id
_entity_poly.type
_entity_poly.pdbx_seq_one_letter_code
_entity_poly.pdbx_strand_id
1 'polypeptide(L)'
;MVKTKIIAAYLPQFHETKENNEFWGEGFTDWVGVKKAKPQFRGHIQPKVPLDNKYYDLLDVNTIKWQTTLANKYGVDGFNIYHYWFKNGKKMLNKPAELILENKDINIKFFFSWDNCSWVRSWSSIQGNNWTPENNNGKKQCLLELDYGDEKQWEKHFNYLLPFFKDERYIRIDNKPVFAFMTSIDKKSLEKMGNYWKKLAKENGLDGLYLLSRKDEFRNKHLFDAQFL
;
A
#
# COMPACT_ATOMS: atom_id res chain seq x y z
N MET A 1 18.77 -25.54 4.68
CA MET A 1 18.96 -24.30 3.91
C MET A 1 17.71 -23.43 4.10
N VAL A 2 17.86 -22.19 4.51
CA VAL A 2 16.74 -21.23 4.57
C VAL A 2 16.38 -20.87 3.13
N LYS A 3 15.16 -21.20 2.70
CA LYS A 3 14.68 -20.84 1.36
C LYS A 3 14.37 -19.33 1.35
N THR A 4 15.07 -18.58 0.50
CA THR A 4 14.75 -17.15 0.25
C THR A 4 13.33 -17.04 -0.32
N LYS A 5 12.55 -16.11 0.21
CA LYS A 5 11.21 -15.78 -0.29
C LYS A 5 11.27 -14.50 -1.11
N ILE A 6 10.52 -14.48 -2.21
CA ILE A 6 10.37 -13.31 -3.08
C ILE A 6 8.99 -12.71 -2.81
N ILE A 7 8.99 -11.47 -2.30
CA ILE A 7 7.77 -10.71 -2.04
C ILE A 7 7.72 -9.53 -3.00
N ALA A 8 6.69 -9.47 -3.83
CA ALA A 8 6.52 -8.38 -4.78
C ALA A 8 5.76 -7.21 -4.15
N ALA A 9 6.22 -5.98 -4.41
CA ALA A 9 5.45 -4.79 -4.09
C ALA A 9 4.16 -4.75 -4.93
N TYR A 10 3.02 -4.56 -4.28
CA TYR A 10 1.71 -4.57 -4.91
C TYR A 10 0.98 -3.26 -4.66
N LEU A 11 0.85 -2.45 -5.72
CA LEU A 11 0.14 -1.18 -5.69
C LEU A 11 -1.33 -1.39 -6.10
N PRO A 12 -2.30 -1.21 -5.20
CA PRO A 12 -3.72 -1.48 -5.47
C PRO A 12 -4.43 -0.31 -6.18
N GLN A 13 -3.78 0.33 -7.18
CA GLN A 13 -4.20 1.61 -7.76
C GLN A 13 -5.02 1.48 -9.05
N PHE A 14 -5.04 0.29 -9.67
CA PHE A 14 -5.62 0.09 -10.99
C PHE A 14 -7.13 -0.20 -10.91
N HIS A 15 -7.88 0.70 -10.26
CA HIS A 15 -9.34 0.72 -10.21
C HIS A 15 -9.82 2.15 -9.90
N GLU A 16 -11.06 2.45 -10.24
CA GLU A 16 -11.65 3.74 -9.93
C GLU A 16 -11.98 3.87 -8.43
N THR A 17 -11.79 5.08 -7.91
CA THR A 17 -12.31 5.50 -6.62
C THR A 17 -12.96 6.86 -6.76
N LYS A 18 -13.97 7.13 -5.92
CA LYS A 18 -14.65 8.43 -5.92
C LYS A 18 -13.65 9.58 -5.73
N GLU A 19 -12.72 9.41 -4.80
CA GLU A 19 -11.72 10.43 -4.47
C GLU A 19 -10.74 10.68 -5.63
N ASN A 20 -10.28 9.61 -6.29
CA ASN A 20 -9.42 9.76 -7.45
C ASN A 20 -10.15 10.47 -8.61
N ASN A 21 -11.44 10.18 -8.81
CA ASN A 21 -12.24 10.90 -9.79
C ASN A 21 -12.39 12.39 -9.43
N GLU A 22 -12.59 12.71 -8.15
CA GLU A 22 -12.61 14.11 -7.67
C GLU A 22 -11.27 14.82 -7.86
N PHE A 23 -10.14 14.12 -7.66
CA PHE A 23 -8.80 14.69 -7.75
C PHE A 23 -8.28 14.84 -9.18
N TRP A 24 -8.61 13.88 -10.06
CA TRP A 24 -7.94 13.70 -11.34
C TRP A 24 -8.89 13.64 -12.54
N GLY A 25 -10.20 13.68 -12.31
CA GLY A 25 -11.26 13.59 -13.33
C GLY A 25 -11.93 12.21 -13.39
N GLU A 26 -13.13 12.19 -13.92
CA GLU A 26 -13.98 11.01 -14.04
C GLU A 26 -13.29 9.86 -14.78
N GLY A 27 -13.46 8.64 -14.28
CA GLY A 27 -12.86 7.43 -14.87
C GLY A 27 -11.36 7.29 -14.58
N PHE A 28 -10.84 8.01 -13.58
CA PHE A 28 -9.40 7.98 -13.31
C PHE A 28 -8.97 6.65 -12.68
N THR A 29 -7.99 6.04 -13.34
CA THR A 29 -7.14 5.00 -12.80
C THR A 29 -5.70 5.28 -13.24
N ASP A 30 -4.71 4.60 -12.69
CA ASP A 30 -3.31 4.76 -13.13
C ASP A 30 -3.09 4.42 -14.61
N TRP A 31 -3.98 3.63 -15.22
CA TRP A 31 -3.99 3.40 -16.66
C TRP A 31 -4.15 4.67 -17.48
N VAL A 32 -4.83 5.69 -16.95
CA VAL A 32 -4.97 6.99 -17.63
C VAL A 32 -3.59 7.63 -17.85
N GLY A 33 -2.76 7.64 -16.82
CA GLY A 33 -1.39 8.14 -16.91
C GLY A 33 -0.52 7.31 -17.87
N VAL A 34 -0.61 5.98 -17.79
CA VAL A 34 0.12 5.07 -18.68
C VAL A 34 -0.24 5.30 -20.15
N LYS A 35 -1.54 5.37 -20.47
CA LYS A 35 -2.03 5.59 -21.85
C LYS A 35 -1.63 6.96 -22.42
N LYS A 36 -1.53 7.99 -21.58
CA LYS A 36 -1.16 9.37 -21.98
C LYS A 36 0.34 9.61 -22.02
N ALA A 37 1.16 8.66 -21.56
CA ALA A 37 2.61 8.82 -21.50
C ALA A 37 3.20 9.08 -22.91
N LYS A 38 4.15 10.02 -22.99
CA LYS A 38 4.83 10.40 -24.24
C LYS A 38 6.32 10.12 -24.14
N PRO A 39 6.98 9.77 -25.28
CA PRO A 39 8.44 9.68 -25.32
C PRO A 39 9.10 10.98 -24.87
N GLN A 40 10.08 10.90 -23.97
CA GLN A 40 10.83 12.05 -23.45
C GLN A 40 12.20 12.23 -24.13
N PHE A 41 12.68 11.19 -24.83
CA PHE A 41 13.94 11.19 -25.56
C PHE A 41 13.87 10.17 -26.70
N ARG A 42 14.84 10.26 -27.65
CA ARG A 42 14.91 9.33 -28.79
C ARG A 42 15.09 7.88 -28.32
N GLY A 43 14.21 6.98 -28.77
CA GLY A 43 14.21 5.56 -28.37
C GLY A 43 13.43 5.26 -27.08
N HIS A 44 12.86 6.27 -26.40
CA HIS A 44 11.95 6.04 -25.27
C HIS A 44 10.60 5.53 -25.76
N ILE A 45 10.33 4.25 -25.58
CA ILE A 45 9.08 3.62 -26.03
C ILE A 45 7.96 3.97 -25.05
N GLN A 46 7.03 4.82 -25.50
CA GLN A 46 5.81 5.23 -24.77
C GLN A 46 4.65 5.44 -25.76
N PRO A 47 3.39 5.23 -25.35
CA PRO A 47 2.99 4.64 -24.07
C PRO A 47 3.36 3.15 -23.97
N LYS A 48 3.59 2.66 -22.76
CA LYS A 48 3.70 1.21 -22.51
C LYS A 48 2.31 0.57 -22.65
N VAL A 49 2.25 -0.49 -23.42
CA VAL A 49 1.03 -1.27 -23.62
C VAL A 49 1.19 -2.59 -22.85
N PRO A 50 0.28 -2.94 -21.98
CA PRO A 50 0.32 -4.23 -21.30
C PRO A 50 0.12 -5.37 -22.32
N LEU A 51 0.67 -6.56 -22.00
CA LEU A 51 0.49 -7.75 -22.81
C LEU A 51 -1.00 -7.97 -23.10
N ASP A 52 -1.34 -8.31 -24.35
CA ASP A 52 -2.71 -8.52 -24.82
C ASP A 52 -3.67 -7.33 -24.59
N ASN A 53 -3.14 -6.10 -24.51
CA ASN A 53 -3.91 -4.90 -24.16
C ASN A 53 -4.69 -5.03 -22.86
N LYS A 54 -4.21 -5.83 -21.91
CA LYS A 54 -4.93 -6.14 -20.67
C LYS A 54 -4.84 -5.00 -19.66
N TYR A 55 -5.61 -3.95 -19.90
CA TYR A 55 -5.84 -2.86 -18.95
C TYR A 55 -6.87 -3.32 -17.91
N TYR A 56 -6.40 -4.06 -16.93
CA TYR A 56 -7.23 -4.72 -15.92
C TYR A 56 -7.82 -3.74 -14.88
N ASP A 57 -8.90 -4.17 -14.25
CA ASP A 57 -9.51 -3.54 -13.07
C ASP A 57 -9.28 -4.44 -11.84
N LEU A 58 -8.79 -3.86 -10.75
CA LEU A 58 -8.55 -4.58 -9.49
C LEU A 58 -9.82 -4.78 -8.65
N LEU A 59 -10.97 -4.25 -9.07
CA LEU A 59 -12.27 -4.60 -8.49
C LEU A 59 -12.83 -5.91 -9.09
N ASP A 60 -12.27 -6.38 -10.20
CA ASP A 60 -12.57 -7.72 -10.72
C ASP A 60 -11.72 -8.76 -9.98
N VAL A 61 -12.39 -9.60 -9.20
CA VAL A 61 -11.75 -10.68 -8.44
C VAL A 61 -10.99 -11.67 -9.35
N ASN A 62 -11.46 -11.87 -10.60
CA ASN A 62 -10.76 -12.73 -11.57
C ASN A 62 -9.43 -12.13 -11.99
N THR A 63 -9.31 -10.81 -12.04
CA THR A 63 -8.04 -10.13 -12.25
C THR A 63 -7.04 -10.48 -11.13
N ILE A 64 -7.46 -10.39 -9.87
CA ILE A 64 -6.60 -10.71 -8.73
C ILE A 64 -6.20 -12.20 -8.76
N LYS A 65 -7.15 -13.10 -9.04
CA LYS A 65 -6.88 -14.55 -9.19
C LYS A 65 -5.87 -14.82 -10.31
N TRP A 66 -6.01 -14.17 -11.43
CA TRP A 66 -5.06 -14.28 -12.54
C TRP A 66 -3.66 -13.77 -12.15
N GLN A 67 -3.56 -12.60 -11.49
CA GLN A 67 -2.28 -12.06 -11.04
C GLN A 67 -1.60 -12.98 -10.03
N THR A 68 -2.34 -13.52 -9.07
CA THR A 68 -1.78 -14.43 -8.05
C THR A 68 -1.36 -15.79 -8.65
N THR A 69 -2.09 -16.27 -9.66
CA THR A 69 -1.71 -17.46 -10.43
C THR A 69 -0.37 -17.24 -11.16
N LEU A 70 -0.20 -16.09 -11.80
CA LEU A 70 1.07 -15.73 -12.44
C LEU A 70 2.20 -15.58 -11.42
N ALA A 71 1.96 -14.89 -10.31
CA ALA A 71 2.92 -14.73 -9.24
C ALA A 71 3.45 -16.09 -8.76
N ASN A 72 2.56 -17.01 -8.42
CA ASN A 72 2.90 -18.36 -7.99
C ASN A 72 3.66 -19.15 -9.08
N LYS A 73 3.22 -19.06 -10.34
CA LYS A 73 3.87 -19.74 -11.48
C LYS A 73 5.32 -19.30 -11.66
N TYR A 74 5.62 -18.04 -11.42
CA TYR A 74 6.96 -17.48 -11.63
C TYR A 74 7.77 -17.29 -10.33
N GLY A 75 7.34 -17.94 -9.23
CA GLY A 75 8.13 -18.04 -8.00
C GLY A 75 8.04 -16.80 -7.10
N VAL A 76 7.01 -15.98 -7.23
CA VAL A 76 6.70 -14.92 -6.27
C VAL A 76 5.91 -15.54 -5.11
N ASP A 77 6.47 -15.53 -3.92
CA ASP A 77 5.91 -16.18 -2.73
C ASP A 77 4.80 -15.35 -2.05
N GLY A 78 4.71 -14.06 -2.34
CA GLY A 78 3.71 -13.20 -1.71
C GLY A 78 3.71 -11.76 -2.20
N PHE A 79 2.74 -11.00 -1.72
CA PHE A 79 2.59 -9.57 -2.01
C PHE A 79 2.83 -8.71 -0.77
N ASN A 80 3.59 -7.65 -0.94
CA ASN A 80 3.64 -6.51 -0.05
C ASN A 80 2.64 -5.47 -0.56
N ILE A 81 1.43 -5.47 0.00
CA ILE A 81 0.32 -4.63 -0.46
C ILE A 81 0.44 -3.24 0.17
N TYR A 82 0.45 -2.21 -0.67
CA TYR A 82 0.38 -0.85 -0.18
C TYR A 82 -0.96 -0.61 0.52
N HIS A 83 -0.89 -0.04 1.72
CA HIS A 83 -2.02 0.30 2.56
C HIS A 83 -2.08 1.81 2.75
N TYR A 84 -3.29 2.36 2.68
CA TYR A 84 -3.53 3.80 2.79
C TYR A 84 -4.58 4.06 3.86
N TRP A 85 -4.15 4.75 4.92
CA TRP A 85 -5.00 5.13 6.03
C TRP A 85 -4.66 6.56 6.43
N PHE A 86 -5.65 7.43 6.44
CA PHE A 86 -5.52 8.86 6.65
C PHE A 86 -6.30 9.30 7.87
N LYS A 87 -6.25 10.60 8.16
CA LYS A 87 -6.96 11.26 9.24
C LYS A 87 -8.43 10.79 9.35
N ASN A 88 -8.89 10.65 10.59
CA ASN A 88 -10.25 10.18 10.91
C ASN A 88 -10.59 8.76 10.40
N GLY A 89 -9.61 7.97 10.00
CA GLY A 89 -9.79 6.62 9.49
C GLY A 89 -10.29 6.57 8.05
N LYS A 90 -10.02 7.60 7.25
CA LYS A 90 -10.26 7.60 5.81
C LYS A 90 -9.34 6.57 5.16
N LYS A 91 -9.94 5.62 4.45
CA LYS A 91 -9.22 4.59 3.69
C LYS A 91 -9.20 4.96 2.21
N MET A 92 -8.12 4.57 1.54
CA MET A 92 -7.99 4.69 0.08
C MET A 92 -7.48 3.37 -0.50
N LEU A 93 -7.94 3.04 -1.70
CA LEU A 93 -7.48 1.88 -2.48
C LEU A 93 -7.52 0.55 -1.72
N ASN A 94 -8.40 0.45 -0.72
CA ASN A 94 -8.51 -0.69 0.18
C ASN A 94 -9.26 -1.90 -0.42
N LYS A 95 -10.09 -1.68 -1.45
CA LYS A 95 -10.97 -2.70 -2.02
C LYS A 95 -10.24 -3.94 -2.53
N PRO A 96 -9.12 -3.86 -3.27
CA PRO A 96 -8.40 -5.06 -3.72
C PRO A 96 -7.94 -5.95 -2.57
N ALA A 97 -7.46 -5.37 -1.46
CA ALA A 97 -7.06 -6.15 -0.29
C ALA A 97 -8.28 -6.77 0.42
N GLU A 98 -9.40 -6.04 0.51
CA GLU A 98 -10.67 -6.57 1.04
C GLU A 98 -11.18 -7.74 0.20
N LEU A 99 -11.10 -7.66 -1.14
CA LEU A 99 -11.44 -8.76 -2.04
C LEU A 99 -10.53 -9.99 -1.82
N ILE A 100 -9.23 -9.79 -1.58
CA ILE A 100 -8.33 -10.90 -1.20
C ILE A 100 -8.80 -11.53 0.11
N LEU A 101 -9.15 -10.73 1.11
CA LEU A 101 -9.61 -11.25 2.40
C LEU A 101 -10.91 -12.06 2.28
N GLU A 102 -11.86 -11.57 1.50
CA GLU A 102 -13.19 -12.18 1.28
C GLU A 102 -13.10 -13.49 0.46
N ASN A 103 -12.19 -13.55 -0.52
CA ASN A 103 -12.06 -14.68 -1.44
C ASN A 103 -10.91 -15.59 -1.01
N LYS A 104 -11.22 -16.62 -0.22
CA LYS A 104 -10.23 -17.54 0.38
C LYS A 104 -9.54 -18.44 -0.64
N ASP A 105 -10.09 -18.59 -1.83
CA ASP A 105 -9.51 -19.31 -2.94
C ASP A 105 -8.38 -18.56 -3.68
N ILE A 106 -8.19 -17.27 -3.38
CA ILE A 106 -7.02 -16.51 -3.84
C ILE A 106 -5.78 -16.98 -3.05
N ASN A 107 -4.97 -17.80 -3.70
CA ASN A 107 -3.80 -18.44 -3.09
C ASN A 107 -2.55 -17.54 -3.23
N ILE A 108 -2.40 -16.59 -2.32
CA ILE A 108 -1.19 -15.74 -2.22
C ILE A 108 -0.93 -15.37 -0.76
N LYS A 109 0.32 -15.42 -0.32
CA LYS A 109 0.71 -14.81 0.96
C LYS A 109 0.83 -13.31 0.80
N PHE A 110 0.54 -12.55 1.86
CA PHE A 110 0.64 -11.08 1.80
C PHE A 110 0.91 -10.46 3.17
N PHE A 111 1.38 -9.23 3.13
CA PHE A 111 1.42 -8.31 4.27
C PHE A 111 1.23 -6.86 3.79
N PHE A 112 1.02 -5.94 4.70
CA PHE A 112 0.81 -4.53 4.38
C PHE A 112 2.05 -3.67 4.60
N SER A 113 2.28 -2.73 3.66
CA SER A 113 3.12 -1.55 3.87
C SER A 113 2.24 -0.31 3.88
N TRP A 114 2.18 0.37 5.02
CA TRP A 114 1.46 1.61 5.12
C TRP A 114 2.29 2.76 4.54
N ASP A 115 1.76 3.34 3.44
CA ASP A 115 2.25 4.61 2.92
C ASP A 115 1.73 5.74 3.82
N ASN A 116 2.45 5.92 4.92
CA ASN A 116 2.12 6.83 6.01
C ASN A 116 2.60 8.26 5.72
N CYS A 117 2.18 8.80 4.56
CA CYS A 117 2.40 10.17 4.11
C CYS A 117 1.08 10.82 3.71
N SER A 118 0.97 12.16 3.89
CA SER A 118 -0.14 12.91 3.28
C SER A 118 -0.04 12.88 1.76
N TRP A 119 -1.17 12.72 1.08
CA TRP A 119 -1.21 12.85 -0.37
C TRP A 119 -1.25 14.32 -0.76
N VAL A 120 -0.35 14.72 -1.65
CA VAL A 120 -0.23 16.08 -2.14
C VAL A 120 -0.22 16.10 -3.68
N ARG A 121 -0.81 17.14 -4.25
CA ARG A 121 -0.83 17.34 -5.70
C ARG A 121 0.54 17.88 -6.17
N SER A 122 1.52 17.03 -6.31
CA SER A 122 2.84 17.44 -6.83
C SER A 122 3.81 16.27 -7.01
N TRP A 123 3.35 15.18 -7.59
CA TRP A 123 4.22 14.01 -7.76
C TRP A 123 5.13 14.09 -8.97
N SER A 124 4.83 14.98 -9.92
CA SER A 124 5.63 15.13 -11.12
C SER A 124 5.96 16.59 -11.38
N SER A 125 7.20 16.86 -11.80
CA SER A 125 7.65 18.15 -12.31
C SER A 125 7.46 18.28 -13.84
N ILE A 126 6.92 17.27 -14.50
CA ILE A 126 6.73 17.25 -15.95
C ILE A 126 5.43 17.98 -16.30
N GLN A 127 5.53 19.09 -17.02
CA GLN A 127 4.35 19.85 -17.49
C GLN A 127 3.40 18.97 -18.32
N GLY A 128 2.10 19.20 -18.14
CA GLY A 128 1.05 18.48 -18.86
C GLY A 128 0.78 17.07 -18.36
N ASN A 129 1.39 16.66 -17.25
CA ASN A 129 1.05 15.43 -16.55
C ASN A 129 -0.10 15.72 -15.56
N ASN A 130 -1.08 14.80 -15.41
CA ASN A 130 -2.18 14.93 -14.45
C ASN A 130 -1.71 15.12 -12.99
N TRP A 131 -0.46 14.78 -12.70
CA TRP A 131 0.20 14.90 -11.39
C TRP A 131 0.86 16.27 -11.15
N THR A 132 0.86 17.17 -12.15
CA THR A 132 1.40 18.52 -11.99
C THR A 132 0.36 19.49 -11.47
N PRO A 133 0.69 20.37 -10.52
CA PRO A 133 -0.19 21.42 -10.05
C PRO A 133 -0.25 22.54 -11.12
N GLU A 134 -1.13 22.42 -12.10
CA GLU A 134 -1.26 23.41 -13.17
C GLU A 134 -1.77 24.77 -12.71
N ASN A 135 -2.29 24.92 -11.49
CA ASN A 135 -2.97 26.16 -11.08
C ASN A 135 -2.77 26.62 -9.63
N ASN A 136 -1.73 26.21 -8.91
CA ASN A 136 -1.59 26.56 -7.49
C ASN A 136 -0.35 27.42 -7.14
N ASN A 137 0.09 28.35 -7.99
CA ASN A 137 1.21 29.27 -7.66
C ASN A 137 2.40 28.59 -6.93
N GLY A 138 2.74 27.34 -7.31
CA GLY A 138 3.80 26.56 -6.68
C GLY A 138 3.50 25.99 -5.29
N LYS A 139 2.32 26.18 -4.73
CA LYS A 139 1.93 25.59 -3.44
C LYS A 139 1.42 24.16 -3.64
N LYS A 140 2.00 23.25 -2.87
CA LYS A 140 1.54 21.85 -2.81
C LYS A 140 0.16 21.80 -2.16
N GLN A 141 -0.86 21.40 -2.91
CA GLN A 141 -2.20 21.18 -2.36
C GLN A 141 -2.22 19.82 -1.66
N CYS A 142 -2.56 19.80 -0.36
CA CYS A 142 -2.85 18.55 0.34
C CYS A 142 -4.21 18.02 -0.11
N LEU A 143 -4.23 16.80 -0.61
CA LEU A 143 -5.44 16.09 -1.07
C LEU A 143 -6.04 15.25 0.07
N LEU A 144 -5.18 14.51 0.77
CA LEU A 144 -5.54 13.70 1.93
C LEU A 144 -4.48 13.88 3.01
N GLU A 145 -4.92 14.33 4.17
CA GLU A 145 -4.04 14.58 5.32
C GLU A 145 -3.79 13.28 6.08
N LEU A 146 -2.51 12.99 6.34
CA LEU A 146 -2.13 12.00 7.34
C LEU A 146 -2.11 12.67 8.73
N ASP A 147 -2.75 12.02 9.69
CA ASP A 147 -2.65 12.31 11.10
C ASP A 147 -2.60 10.98 11.85
N TYR A 148 -1.58 10.79 12.68
CA TYR A 148 -1.49 9.57 13.49
C TYR A 148 -2.58 9.53 14.56
N GLY A 149 -3.08 10.69 15.00
CA GLY A 149 -4.15 10.77 15.99
C GLY A 149 -3.73 10.30 17.38
N ASP A 150 -4.68 9.68 18.07
CA ASP A 150 -4.57 9.18 19.44
C ASP A 150 -4.83 7.67 19.53
N GLU A 151 -4.85 7.11 20.75
CA GLU A 151 -5.08 5.69 21.01
C GLU A 151 -6.41 5.19 20.43
N LYS A 152 -7.47 6.00 20.47
CA LYS A 152 -8.77 5.64 19.92
C LYS A 152 -8.71 5.48 18.39
N GLN A 153 -7.94 6.34 17.73
CA GLN A 153 -7.73 6.25 16.28
C GLN A 153 -6.80 5.10 15.91
N TRP A 154 -5.77 4.83 16.73
CA TRP A 154 -4.89 3.69 16.55
C TRP A 154 -5.63 2.36 16.70
N GLU A 155 -6.52 2.27 17.69
CA GLU A 155 -7.37 1.10 17.90
C GLU A 155 -8.34 0.88 16.72
N LYS A 156 -8.96 1.95 16.20
CA LYS A 156 -9.80 1.89 15.01
C LYS A 156 -9.04 1.34 13.80
N HIS A 157 -7.81 1.81 13.60
CA HIS A 157 -6.95 1.35 12.51
C HIS A 157 -6.54 -0.11 12.71
N PHE A 158 -6.12 -0.48 13.91
CA PHE A 158 -5.77 -1.85 14.26
C PHE A 158 -6.96 -2.82 14.06
N ASN A 159 -8.16 -2.44 14.50
CA ASN A 159 -9.36 -3.24 14.35
C ASN A 159 -9.75 -3.46 12.88
N TYR A 160 -9.47 -2.51 12.00
CA TYR A 160 -9.59 -2.71 10.56
C TYR A 160 -8.57 -3.75 10.04
N LEU A 161 -7.34 -3.72 10.54
CA LEU A 161 -6.28 -4.63 10.12
C LEU A 161 -6.40 -6.04 10.73
N LEU A 162 -7.05 -6.17 11.86
CA LEU A 162 -7.12 -7.41 12.63
C LEU A 162 -7.67 -8.62 11.85
N PRO A 163 -8.74 -8.51 11.04
CA PRO A 163 -9.20 -9.62 10.20
C PRO A 163 -8.14 -10.11 9.21
N PHE A 164 -7.34 -9.19 8.66
CA PHE A 164 -6.21 -9.54 7.79
C PHE A 164 -5.10 -10.22 8.59
N PHE A 165 -4.73 -9.67 9.74
CA PHE A 165 -3.71 -10.26 10.62
C PHE A 165 -4.06 -11.69 11.06
N LYS A 166 -5.36 -12.01 11.16
CA LYS A 166 -5.86 -13.34 11.50
C LYS A 166 -5.99 -14.28 10.30
N ASP A 167 -5.92 -13.78 9.07
CA ASP A 167 -5.94 -14.62 7.86
C ASP A 167 -4.71 -15.53 7.80
N GLU A 168 -4.88 -16.79 7.45
CA GLU A 168 -3.78 -17.79 7.36
C GLU A 168 -2.77 -17.46 6.25
N ARG A 169 -3.18 -16.66 5.26
CA ARG A 169 -2.32 -16.19 4.17
C ARG A 169 -1.49 -14.98 4.57
N TYR A 170 -1.83 -14.31 5.67
CA TYR A 170 -1.05 -13.18 6.14
C TYR A 170 0.34 -13.61 6.61
N ILE A 171 1.38 -12.94 6.11
CA ILE A 171 2.75 -13.29 6.45
C ILE A 171 3.02 -12.96 7.92
N ARG A 172 3.49 -13.96 8.66
CA ARG A 172 3.88 -13.84 10.07
C ARG A 172 5.28 -14.37 10.28
N ILE A 173 5.95 -13.82 11.28
CA ILE A 173 7.23 -14.31 11.82
C ILE A 173 6.99 -14.56 13.31
N ASP A 174 7.18 -15.79 13.76
CA ASP A 174 6.93 -16.21 15.14
C ASP A 174 5.54 -15.76 15.66
N ASN A 175 4.50 -16.10 14.92
CA ASN A 175 3.10 -15.72 15.17
C ASN A 175 2.85 -14.20 15.26
N LYS A 176 3.80 -13.36 14.82
CA LYS A 176 3.68 -11.90 14.74
C LYS A 176 3.38 -11.49 13.30
N PRO A 177 2.21 -10.92 12.99
CA PRO A 177 1.93 -10.36 11.67
C PRO A 177 2.97 -9.32 11.27
N VAL A 178 3.46 -9.42 10.03
CA VAL A 178 4.40 -8.45 9.46
C VAL A 178 3.65 -7.19 9.04
N PHE A 179 4.11 -6.03 9.48
CA PHE A 179 3.55 -4.74 9.04
C PHE A 179 4.68 -3.73 8.82
N ALA A 180 4.66 -3.05 7.68
CA ALA A 180 5.72 -2.13 7.30
C ALA A 180 5.24 -0.67 7.30
N PHE A 181 6.15 0.22 7.69
CA PHE A 181 5.99 1.67 7.61
C PHE A 181 6.93 2.22 6.53
N MET A 182 6.39 3.01 5.61
CA MET A 182 7.17 3.60 4.51
C MET A 182 7.99 4.81 4.98
N THR A 183 7.53 5.53 6.01
CA THR A 183 8.27 6.66 6.59
C THR A 183 8.29 6.61 8.11
N SER A 184 9.24 7.32 8.72
CA SER A 184 9.34 7.48 10.17
C SER A 184 9.44 8.96 10.59
N ILE A 185 8.74 9.86 9.88
CA ILE A 185 8.82 11.31 10.08
C ILE A 185 8.43 11.69 11.51
N ASP A 186 7.30 11.22 12.01
CA ASP A 186 6.90 11.41 13.41
C ASP A 186 7.24 10.17 14.25
N LYS A 187 8.49 10.09 14.66
CA LYS A 187 9.02 8.97 15.46
C LYS A 187 8.27 8.74 16.76
N LYS A 188 7.89 9.83 17.46
CA LYS A 188 7.26 9.75 18.78
C LYS A 188 5.86 9.14 18.70
N SER A 189 5.05 9.58 17.74
CA SER A 189 3.72 9.02 17.51
C SER A 189 3.80 7.58 17.02
N LEU A 190 4.72 7.27 16.09
CA LEU A 190 4.95 5.91 15.61
C LEU A 190 5.35 4.94 16.71
N GLU A 191 6.25 5.36 17.62
CA GLU A 191 6.68 4.52 18.74
C GLU A 191 5.52 4.21 19.70
N LYS A 192 4.75 5.21 20.07
CA LYS A 192 3.57 5.03 20.92
C LYS A 192 2.54 4.12 20.27
N MET A 193 2.18 4.41 19.01
CA MET A 193 1.21 3.63 18.25
C MET A 193 1.68 2.18 18.05
N GLY A 194 2.95 1.98 17.66
CA GLY A 194 3.48 0.65 17.45
C GLY A 194 3.52 -0.20 18.72
N ASN A 195 3.87 0.40 19.86
CA ASN A 195 3.82 -0.28 21.16
C ASN A 195 2.39 -0.61 21.57
N TYR A 196 1.44 0.31 21.35
CA TYR A 196 0.02 0.09 21.59
C TYR A 196 -0.52 -1.06 20.71
N TRP A 197 -0.18 -1.08 19.43
CA TRP A 197 -0.56 -2.14 18.52
C TRP A 197 0.05 -3.50 18.87
N LYS A 198 1.31 -3.55 19.33
CA LYS A 198 1.91 -4.79 19.85
C LYS A 198 1.14 -5.34 21.07
N LYS A 199 0.61 -4.46 21.92
CA LYS A 199 -0.27 -4.83 23.04
C LYS A 199 -1.61 -5.38 22.53
N LEU A 200 -2.31 -4.64 21.66
CA LEU A 200 -3.59 -5.06 21.07
C LEU A 200 -3.47 -6.41 20.34
N ALA A 201 -2.35 -6.64 19.64
CA ALA A 201 -2.10 -7.91 18.99
C ALA A 201 -2.07 -9.08 19.97
N LYS A 202 -1.40 -8.92 21.13
CA LYS A 202 -1.36 -9.93 22.20
C LYS A 202 -2.74 -10.19 22.80
N GLU A 203 -3.52 -9.14 23.04
CA GLU A 203 -4.90 -9.25 23.54
C GLU A 203 -5.83 -10.00 22.57
N ASN A 204 -5.43 -10.06 21.28
CA ASN A 204 -6.17 -10.74 20.22
C ASN A 204 -5.60 -12.12 19.82
N GLY A 205 -4.69 -12.70 20.63
CA GLY A 205 -4.15 -14.05 20.42
C GLY A 205 -2.97 -14.13 19.44
N LEU A 206 -2.29 -13.01 19.19
CA LEU A 206 -1.05 -12.93 18.44
C LEU A 206 0.11 -12.66 19.39
N ASP A 207 1.37 -12.98 19.01
CA ASP A 207 2.55 -12.74 19.86
C ASP A 207 3.12 -11.31 19.74
N GLY A 208 2.32 -10.37 19.27
CA GLY A 208 2.67 -8.99 18.97
C GLY A 208 2.63 -8.72 17.48
N LEU A 209 3.41 -7.75 17.02
CA LEU A 209 3.60 -7.43 15.60
C LEU A 209 5.08 -7.48 15.26
N TYR A 210 5.41 -7.92 14.05
CA TYR A 210 6.73 -7.82 13.45
C TYR A 210 6.77 -6.58 12.57
N LEU A 211 7.40 -5.51 13.06
CA LEU A 211 7.36 -4.20 12.42
C LEU A 211 8.59 -3.99 11.53
N LEU A 212 8.33 -3.59 10.30
CA LEU A 212 9.37 -3.24 9.32
C LEU A 212 9.43 -1.74 9.10
N SER A 213 10.63 -1.22 8.85
CA SER A 213 10.86 0.13 8.38
C SER A 213 11.62 0.12 7.05
N ARG A 214 11.38 1.12 6.20
CA ARG A 214 12.22 1.32 5.02
C ARG A 214 13.66 1.64 5.44
N LYS A 215 14.65 1.17 4.70
CA LYS A 215 16.08 1.23 5.05
C LYS A 215 16.55 2.64 5.43
N ASP A 216 16.18 3.64 4.66
CA ASP A 216 16.62 5.03 4.85
C ASP A 216 15.98 5.70 6.08
N GLU A 217 14.92 5.09 6.63
CA GLU A 217 14.12 5.58 7.74
C GLU A 217 14.40 4.86 9.07
N PHE A 218 15.36 3.92 9.08
CA PHE A 218 15.66 3.08 10.25
C PHE A 218 16.44 3.84 11.32
N ARG A 219 15.79 4.83 11.90
CA ARG A 219 16.38 5.63 12.99
C ARG A 219 15.90 5.23 14.37
N ASN A 220 14.83 4.44 14.47
CA ASN A 220 14.26 3.97 15.73
C ASN A 220 14.39 2.44 15.86
N LYS A 221 15.62 2.01 16.21
CA LYS A 221 16.00 0.58 16.32
C LYS A 221 15.21 -0.21 17.38
N HIS A 222 14.54 0.49 18.31
CA HIS A 222 13.79 -0.17 19.39
C HIS A 222 12.35 -0.53 18.99
N LEU A 223 11.79 0.14 18.00
CA LEU A 223 10.42 -0.12 17.54
C LEU A 223 10.37 -1.22 16.47
N PHE A 224 11.31 -1.17 15.53
CA PHE A 224 11.32 -2.01 14.33
C PHE A 224 12.15 -3.27 14.50
N ASP A 225 11.61 -4.39 14.04
CA ASP A 225 12.27 -5.71 14.12
C ASP A 225 13.22 -5.94 12.94
N ALA A 226 12.95 -5.31 11.76
CA ALA A 226 13.81 -5.39 10.59
C ALA A 226 13.59 -4.24 9.60
N GLN A 227 14.34 -4.28 8.49
CA GLN A 227 14.28 -3.28 7.42
C GLN A 227 13.91 -3.92 6.09
N PHE A 228 13.36 -3.11 5.19
CA PHE A 228 13.20 -3.44 3.77
C PHE A 228 13.76 -2.32 2.88
N LEU A 229 14.11 -2.65 1.63
CA LEU A 229 14.65 -1.71 0.63
C LEU A 229 13.55 -0.95 -0.09
#